data_8e7a1a209872d2a1d256aa79dc47ec32
#
_entry.id   8e7a1a209872d2a1d256aa79dc47ec32
#
_cell.length_a   1.000
_cell.length_b   1.000
_cell.length_c   1.000
_cell.angle_alpha   90.00
_cell.angle_beta   90.00
_cell.angle_gamma   90.00
#
_symmetry.space_group_name_H-M   'P 1'
#
loop_
_entity.id
_entity.type
_entity.pdbx_description
1 polymer ?
#
loop_
_entity_poly.entity_id
_entity_poly.type
_entity_poly.pdbx_seq_one_letter_code
_entity_poly.pdbx_strand_id
1 'polypeptide(L)'
;MSALLSQGHTRRRMARLVTEVMSPVVLIVVVTLIVAVHSAGAVRGMALGLVAFFFAGGLPYGLVLIGVRRGLLTDHHISRREQRPLIMAIALASVVAGLVVLRWLDAPRALFALVVAMVAGLAVALAITSFWKISIHAASAAGTVACLAILVSPWWLLLAPLVVLTGWARVEIRDHTPVQVSVGAIVGAGVAAGVLLLVA
;
A
#
# COMPACT_ATOMS: atom_id res chain seq x y z
N MET A 1 18.09 35.58 -0.52
CA MET A 1 18.67 34.21 -0.71
C MET A 1 18.32 33.25 0.44
N SER A 2 18.34 33.69 1.71
CA SER A 2 18.01 32.83 2.88
C SER A 2 16.55 32.33 2.90
N ALA A 3 15.57 33.19 2.53
CA ALA A 3 14.15 32.79 2.50
C ALA A 3 13.82 31.69 1.47
N LEU A 4 14.44 31.68 0.31
CA LEU A 4 14.26 30.65 -0.71
C LEU A 4 14.85 29.30 -0.27
N LEU A 5 15.98 29.31 0.44
CA LEU A 5 16.60 28.11 0.99
C LEU A 5 15.75 27.51 2.12
N SER A 6 15.15 28.36 2.99
CA SER A 6 14.27 27.90 4.08
C SER A 6 12.98 27.31 3.54
N GLN A 7 12.37 27.86 2.50
CA GLN A 7 11.16 27.33 1.85
C GLN A 7 11.40 25.94 1.23
N GLY A 8 12.55 25.72 0.59
CA GLY A 8 12.92 24.43 0.01
C GLY A 8 13.08 23.33 1.08
N HIS A 9 13.62 23.67 2.25
CA HIS A 9 13.76 22.74 3.37
C HIS A 9 12.40 22.35 3.98
N THR A 10 11.54 23.34 4.20
CA THR A 10 10.17 23.10 4.74
C THR A 10 9.35 22.23 3.81
N ARG A 11 9.34 22.53 2.51
CA ARG A 11 8.60 21.76 1.51
C ARG A 11 9.04 20.29 1.43
N ARG A 12 10.36 20.04 1.45
CA ARG A 12 10.89 18.66 1.49
C ARG A 12 10.57 17.95 2.80
N ARG A 13 10.56 18.64 3.93
CA ARG A 13 10.18 18.08 5.22
C ARG A 13 8.72 17.65 5.22
N MET A 14 7.83 18.48 4.71
CA MET A 14 6.42 18.13 4.51
C MET A 14 6.24 16.93 3.59
N ALA A 15 6.96 16.88 2.47
CA ALA A 15 6.88 15.75 1.54
C ALA A 15 7.35 14.43 2.17
N ARG A 16 8.39 14.46 3.02
CA ARG A 16 8.80 13.28 3.80
C ARG A 16 7.72 12.84 4.79
N LEU A 17 7.14 13.77 5.55
CA LEU A 17 6.05 13.46 6.48
C LEU A 17 4.85 12.83 5.74
N VAL A 18 4.43 13.40 4.62
CA VAL A 18 3.37 12.83 3.79
C VAL A 18 3.73 11.42 3.32
N THR A 19 4.98 11.20 2.89
CA THR A 19 5.46 9.88 2.47
C THR A 19 5.36 8.83 3.58
N GLU A 20 5.68 9.18 4.83
CA GLU A 20 5.57 8.28 5.98
C GLU A 20 4.11 7.99 6.35
N VAL A 21 3.28 9.03 6.46
CA VAL A 21 1.85 8.90 6.80
C VAL A 21 1.09 8.12 5.72
N MET A 22 1.43 8.35 4.44
CA MET A 22 0.83 7.66 3.30
C MET A 22 1.65 6.44 2.86
N SER A 23 2.44 5.86 3.77
CA SER A 23 3.21 4.66 3.44
C SER A 23 2.30 3.46 3.21
N PRO A 24 2.70 2.50 2.34
CA PRO A 24 1.89 1.32 2.05
C PRO A 24 1.47 0.57 3.31
N VAL A 25 2.35 0.45 4.31
CA VAL A 25 2.03 -0.27 5.54
C VAL A 25 0.94 0.42 6.37
N VAL A 26 0.95 1.76 6.45
CA VAL A 26 -0.11 2.54 7.12
C VAL A 26 -1.43 2.38 6.37
N LEU A 27 -1.42 2.47 5.05
CA LEU A 27 -2.63 2.32 4.23
C LEU A 27 -3.21 0.89 4.34
N ILE A 28 -2.37 -0.13 4.39
CA ILE A 28 -2.79 -1.53 4.62
C ILE A 28 -3.48 -1.67 5.98
N VAL A 29 -2.91 -1.12 7.06
CA VAL A 29 -3.56 -1.11 8.39
C VAL A 29 -4.95 -0.48 8.29
N VAL A 30 -5.02 0.72 7.74
CA VAL A 30 -6.27 1.49 7.67
C VAL A 30 -7.35 0.75 6.88
N VAL A 31 -7.02 0.28 5.67
CA VAL A 31 -8.02 -0.36 4.80
C VAL A 31 -8.46 -1.72 5.32
N THR A 32 -7.55 -2.54 5.87
CA THR A 32 -7.91 -3.85 6.43
C THR A 32 -8.82 -3.72 7.65
N LEU A 33 -8.53 -2.78 8.55
CA LEU A 33 -9.35 -2.55 9.74
C LEU A 33 -10.72 -1.96 9.37
N ILE A 34 -10.78 -0.96 8.50
CA ILE A 34 -12.06 -0.35 8.10
C ILE A 34 -12.96 -1.39 7.43
N VAL A 35 -12.45 -2.12 6.42
CA VAL A 35 -13.25 -3.12 5.70
C VAL A 35 -13.65 -4.28 6.63
N ALA A 36 -12.75 -4.75 7.48
CA ALA A 36 -13.06 -5.84 8.41
C ALA A 36 -14.11 -5.45 9.46
N VAL A 37 -13.98 -4.27 10.06
CA VAL A 37 -14.95 -3.76 11.03
C VAL A 37 -16.29 -3.49 10.38
N HIS A 38 -16.31 -2.91 9.18
CA HIS A 38 -17.54 -2.69 8.41
C HIS A 38 -18.29 -3.99 8.10
N SER A 39 -17.56 -5.07 7.78
CA SER A 39 -18.15 -6.33 7.32
C SER A 39 -18.40 -7.38 8.42
N ALA A 40 -17.74 -7.31 9.57
CA ALA A 40 -17.82 -8.30 10.64
C ALA A 40 -18.17 -7.73 12.04
N GLY A 41 -18.42 -6.40 12.12
CA GLY A 41 -18.64 -5.71 13.39
C GLY A 41 -17.35 -5.43 14.15
N ALA A 42 -17.46 -4.68 15.26
CA ALA A 42 -16.28 -4.11 15.93
C ALA A 42 -15.29 -5.17 16.44
N VAL A 43 -15.74 -6.14 17.22
CA VAL A 43 -14.84 -7.10 17.90
C VAL A 43 -14.23 -8.08 16.92
N ARG A 44 -15.09 -8.81 16.17
CA ARG A 44 -14.63 -9.82 15.20
C ARG A 44 -13.89 -9.15 14.04
N GLY A 45 -14.38 -8.00 13.57
CA GLY A 45 -13.73 -7.24 12.50
C GLY A 45 -12.36 -6.74 12.91
N MET A 46 -12.17 -6.24 14.13
CA MET A 46 -10.85 -5.82 14.63
C MET A 46 -9.87 -7.01 14.63
N ALA A 47 -10.28 -8.17 15.14
CA ALA A 47 -9.42 -9.36 15.16
C ALA A 47 -9.03 -9.81 13.74
N LEU A 48 -10.01 -9.95 12.83
CA LEU A 48 -9.75 -10.35 11.44
C LEU A 48 -8.95 -9.32 10.67
N GLY A 49 -9.20 -8.02 10.88
CA GLY A 49 -8.43 -6.92 10.27
C GLY A 49 -6.98 -6.92 10.72
N LEU A 50 -6.70 -7.21 12.00
CA LEU A 50 -5.34 -7.35 12.51
C LEU A 50 -4.62 -8.58 11.93
N VAL A 51 -5.33 -9.69 11.74
CA VAL A 51 -4.78 -10.87 11.04
C VAL A 51 -4.44 -10.51 9.60
N ALA A 52 -5.36 -9.88 8.87
CA ALA A 52 -5.12 -9.44 7.49
C ALA A 52 -3.93 -8.48 7.42
N PHE A 53 -3.88 -7.47 8.30
CA PHE A 53 -2.75 -6.54 8.39
C PHE A 53 -1.44 -7.26 8.69
N PHE A 54 -1.43 -8.20 9.65
CA PHE A 54 -0.22 -8.93 10.02
C PHE A 54 0.44 -9.57 8.80
N PHE A 55 -0.33 -10.28 7.98
CA PHE A 55 0.21 -10.95 6.80
C PHE A 55 0.46 -9.99 5.62
N ALA A 56 -0.38 -8.98 5.42
CA ALA A 56 -0.25 -8.07 4.27
C ALA A 56 0.76 -6.93 4.47
N GLY A 57 1.02 -6.54 5.72
CA GLY A 57 1.87 -5.41 6.04
C GLY A 57 2.85 -5.71 7.17
N GLY A 58 2.37 -6.18 8.32
CA GLY A 58 3.16 -6.32 9.54
C GLY A 58 4.36 -7.23 9.39
N LEU A 59 4.14 -8.47 8.93
CA LEU A 59 5.21 -9.45 8.74
C LEU A 59 6.19 -9.04 7.64
N PRO A 60 5.77 -8.67 6.41
CA PRO A 60 6.69 -8.19 5.39
C PRO A 60 7.51 -6.97 5.83
N TYR A 61 6.86 -5.98 6.45
CA TYR A 61 7.55 -4.78 6.92
C TYR A 61 8.52 -5.07 8.07
N GLY A 62 8.15 -5.96 8.98
CA GLY A 62 9.03 -6.43 10.06
C GLY A 62 10.31 -7.09 9.50
N LEU A 63 10.18 -7.91 8.44
CA LEU A 63 11.33 -8.50 7.75
C LEU A 63 12.21 -7.45 7.07
N VAL A 64 11.62 -6.42 6.47
CA VAL A 64 12.37 -5.28 5.92
C VAL A 64 13.15 -4.56 7.02
N LEU A 65 12.54 -4.25 8.18
CA LEU A 65 13.22 -3.60 9.30
C LEU A 65 14.38 -4.43 9.84
N ILE A 66 14.20 -5.75 9.94
CA ILE A 66 15.28 -6.68 10.33
C ILE A 66 16.40 -6.65 9.28
N GLY A 67 16.06 -6.68 8.00
CA GLY A 67 17.02 -6.59 6.90
C GLY A 67 17.84 -5.30 6.93
N VAL A 68 17.19 -4.15 7.21
CA VAL A 68 17.89 -2.85 7.37
C VAL A 68 18.80 -2.87 8.59
N ARG A 69 18.32 -3.37 9.75
CA ARG A 69 19.13 -3.45 10.98
C ARG A 69 20.35 -4.37 10.82
N ARG A 70 20.27 -5.38 9.97
CA ARG A 70 21.38 -6.32 9.67
C ARG A 70 22.27 -5.85 8.51
N GLY A 71 22.00 -4.66 7.94
CA GLY A 71 22.77 -4.12 6.81
C GLY A 71 22.54 -4.85 5.48
N LEU A 72 21.52 -5.72 5.39
CA LEU A 72 21.14 -6.43 4.17
C LEU A 72 20.35 -5.56 3.21
N LEU A 73 19.64 -4.57 3.73
CA LEU A 73 18.84 -3.59 2.98
C LEU A 73 19.35 -2.19 3.27
N THR A 74 19.27 -1.31 2.26
CA THR A 74 19.77 0.07 2.37
C THR A 74 18.86 0.96 3.19
N ASP A 75 17.55 0.78 3.07
CA ASP A 75 16.53 1.57 3.75
C ASP A 75 15.19 0.83 3.77
N HIS A 76 14.27 1.27 4.63
CA HIS A 76 12.95 0.65 4.81
C HIS A 76 11.97 0.94 3.66
N HIS A 77 12.25 1.92 2.80
CA HIS A 77 11.47 2.18 1.58
C HIS A 77 11.97 1.40 0.37
N ILE A 78 13.06 0.63 0.55
CA ILE A 78 13.69 -0.17 -0.50
C ILE A 78 13.94 0.68 -1.76
N SER A 79 14.70 1.76 -1.58
CA SER A 79 14.99 2.74 -2.64
C SER A 79 15.75 2.11 -3.81
N ARG A 80 16.60 1.11 -3.53
CA ARG A 80 17.33 0.36 -4.57
C ARG A 80 16.42 -0.62 -5.28
N ARG A 81 16.32 -0.48 -6.60
CA ARG A 81 15.45 -1.31 -7.45
C ARG A 81 15.80 -2.80 -7.35
N GLU A 82 17.08 -3.12 -7.29
CA GLU A 82 17.60 -4.51 -7.30
C GLU A 82 17.13 -5.31 -6.08
N GLN A 83 16.87 -4.64 -4.96
CA GLN A 83 16.40 -5.27 -3.70
C GLN A 83 14.89 -5.53 -3.68
N ARG A 84 14.12 -4.85 -4.55
CA ARG A 84 12.64 -4.91 -4.54
C ARG A 84 12.06 -6.26 -4.91
N PRO A 85 12.52 -6.98 -5.98
CA PRO A 85 11.84 -8.19 -6.42
C PRO A 85 11.80 -9.27 -5.32
N LEU A 86 12.90 -9.49 -4.63
CA LEU A 86 12.96 -10.48 -3.55
C LEU A 86 12.03 -10.13 -2.40
N ILE A 87 12.07 -8.88 -1.93
CA ILE A 87 11.22 -8.43 -0.82
C ILE A 87 9.74 -8.47 -1.20
N MET A 88 9.41 -8.07 -2.42
CA MET A 88 8.03 -8.14 -2.92
C MET A 88 7.54 -9.59 -3.10
N ALA A 89 8.41 -10.51 -3.51
CA ALA A 89 8.08 -11.93 -3.58
C ALA A 89 7.81 -12.53 -2.19
N ILE A 90 8.64 -12.18 -1.19
CA ILE A 90 8.42 -12.57 0.21
C ILE A 90 7.11 -11.97 0.73
N ALA A 91 6.84 -10.70 0.45
CA ALA A 91 5.58 -10.07 0.81
C ALA A 91 4.38 -10.76 0.14
N LEU A 92 4.48 -11.09 -1.14
CA LEU A 92 3.45 -11.82 -1.88
C LEU A 92 3.14 -13.17 -1.24
N ALA A 93 4.19 -13.96 -0.90
CA ALA A 93 4.02 -15.23 -0.21
C ALA A 93 3.33 -15.06 1.16
N SER A 94 3.69 -14.01 1.91
CA SER A 94 3.05 -13.67 3.18
C SER A 94 1.56 -13.36 3.00
N VAL A 95 1.19 -12.52 2.02
CA VAL A 95 -0.22 -12.15 1.77
C VAL A 95 -1.04 -13.39 1.35
N VAL A 96 -0.48 -14.27 0.52
CA VAL A 96 -1.12 -15.53 0.13
C VAL A 96 -1.33 -16.44 1.35
N ALA A 97 -0.35 -16.55 2.25
CA ALA A 97 -0.53 -17.27 3.51
C ALA A 97 -1.65 -16.64 4.36
N GLY A 98 -1.74 -15.31 4.39
CA GLY A 98 -2.84 -14.59 5.03
C GLY A 98 -4.21 -14.92 4.46
N LEU A 99 -4.34 -15.09 3.13
CA LEU A 99 -5.59 -15.55 2.50
C LEU A 99 -6.01 -16.93 2.99
N VAL A 100 -5.06 -17.87 3.12
CA VAL A 100 -5.36 -19.22 3.63
C VAL A 100 -5.86 -19.14 5.07
N VAL A 101 -5.19 -18.34 5.92
CA VAL A 101 -5.61 -18.16 7.32
C VAL A 101 -6.99 -17.51 7.41
N LEU A 102 -7.24 -16.44 6.64
CA LEU A 102 -8.54 -15.77 6.60
C LEU A 102 -9.66 -16.71 6.13
N ARG A 103 -9.37 -17.62 5.20
CA ARG A 103 -10.32 -18.64 4.74
C ARG A 103 -10.67 -19.62 5.86
N TRP A 104 -9.70 -20.05 6.67
CA TRP A 104 -9.95 -20.93 7.83
C TRP A 104 -10.70 -20.23 8.97
N LEU A 105 -10.55 -18.90 9.09
CA LEU A 105 -11.25 -18.10 10.09
C LEU A 105 -12.65 -17.64 9.62
N ASP A 106 -13.13 -18.15 8.49
CA ASP A 106 -14.41 -17.77 7.88
C ASP A 106 -14.57 -16.23 7.77
N ALA A 107 -13.51 -15.56 7.28
CA ALA A 107 -13.51 -14.11 7.11
C ALA A 107 -14.62 -13.68 6.13
N PRO A 108 -15.26 -12.52 6.37
CA PRO A 108 -16.26 -11.98 5.45
C PRO A 108 -15.74 -11.84 4.02
N ARG A 109 -16.62 -12.08 3.05
CA ARG A 109 -16.28 -12.00 1.63
C ARG A 109 -15.60 -10.70 1.24
N ALA A 110 -16.05 -9.56 1.79
CA ALA A 110 -15.45 -8.24 1.51
C ALA A 110 -13.98 -8.16 1.97
N LEU A 111 -13.65 -8.67 3.17
CA LEU A 111 -12.26 -8.69 3.65
C LEU A 111 -11.41 -9.67 2.83
N PHE A 112 -11.96 -10.84 2.49
CA PHE A 112 -11.27 -11.80 1.63
C PHE A 112 -10.97 -11.22 0.26
N ALA A 113 -11.97 -10.58 -0.39
CA ALA A 113 -11.83 -9.92 -1.68
C ALA A 113 -10.80 -8.78 -1.65
N LEU A 114 -10.77 -7.98 -0.57
CA LEU A 114 -9.73 -6.97 -0.35
C LEU A 114 -8.33 -7.59 -0.39
N VAL A 115 -8.10 -8.69 0.33
CA VAL A 115 -6.76 -9.32 0.37
C VAL A 115 -6.42 -9.97 -0.96
N VAL A 116 -7.39 -10.52 -1.71
CA VAL A 116 -7.19 -10.97 -3.09
C VAL A 116 -6.75 -9.80 -3.99
N ALA A 117 -7.37 -8.62 -3.86
CA ALA A 117 -6.96 -7.44 -4.59
C ALA A 117 -5.54 -6.99 -4.23
N MET A 118 -5.13 -7.13 -2.95
CA MET A 118 -3.74 -6.86 -2.53
C MET A 118 -2.75 -7.85 -3.16
N VAL A 119 -3.07 -9.15 -3.21
CA VAL A 119 -2.24 -10.16 -3.91
C VAL A 119 -2.06 -9.79 -5.37
N ALA A 120 -3.16 -9.50 -6.08
CA ALA A 120 -3.11 -9.11 -7.48
C ALA A 120 -2.30 -7.83 -7.70
N GLY A 121 -2.55 -6.79 -6.88
CA GLY A 121 -1.82 -5.52 -6.94
C GLY A 121 -0.33 -5.69 -6.71
N LEU A 122 0.06 -6.50 -5.72
CA LEU A 122 1.47 -6.77 -5.42
C LEU A 122 2.13 -7.61 -6.53
N ALA A 123 1.43 -8.59 -7.11
CA ALA A 123 1.92 -9.39 -8.23
C ALA A 123 2.15 -8.53 -9.48
N VAL A 124 1.20 -7.66 -9.83
CA VAL A 124 1.34 -6.71 -10.95
C VAL A 124 2.48 -5.72 -10.70
N ALA A 125 2.56 -5.18 -9.47
CA ALA A 125 3.63 -4.26 -9.10
C ALA A 125 5.01 -4.94 -9.15
N LEU A 126 5.11 -6.20 -8.71
CA LEU A 126 6.34 -7.02 -8.82
C LEU A 126 6.73 -7.22 -10.29
N ALA A 127 5.78 -7.61 -11.14
CA ALA A 127 6.01 -7.78 -12.56
C ALA A 127 6.54 -6.48 -13.20
N ILE A 128 5.88 -5.34 -12.96
CA ILE A 128 6.31 -4.04 -13.50
C ILE A 128 7.69 -3.65 -12.94
N THR A 129 7.92 -3.81 -11.63
CA THR A 129 9.17 -3.41 -10.98
C THR A 129 10.39 -4.18 -11.51
N SER A 130 10.19 -5.38 -12.04
CA SER A 130 11.26 -6.19 -12.63
C SER A 130 11.93 -5.51 -13.83
N PHE A 131 11.21 -4.67 -14.58
CA PHE A 131 11.74 -3.96 -15.75
C PHE A 131 11.63 -2.44 -15.67
N TRP A 132 10.70 -1.88 -14.87
CA TRP A 132 10.49 -0.44 -14.75
C TRP A 132 10.14 0.00 -13.33
N LYS A 133 10.67 1.15 -12.88
CA LYS A 133 10.44 1.67 -11.53
C LYS A 133 9.04 2.28 -11.44
N ILE A 134 8.10 1.65 -10.71
CA ILE A 134 6.76 2.15 -10.42
C ILE A 134 6.67 2.66 -8.96
N SER A 135 5.79 3.62 -8.69
CA SER A 135 5.54 4.14 -7.34
C SER A 135 4.54 3.29 -6.58
N ILE A 136 5.04 2.45 -5.67
CA ILE A 136 4.19 1.61 -4.80
C ILE A 136 3.33 2.47 -3.85
N HIS A 137 3.84 3.61 -3.37
CA HIS A 137 3.07 4.54 -2.53
C HIS A 137 1.82 5.06 -3.28
N ALA A 138 1.99 5.51 -4.52
CA ALA A 138 0.86 6.00 -5.33
C ALA A 138 -0.12 4.87 -5.68
N ALA A 139 0.40 3.67 -5.99
CA ALA A 139 -0.43 2.49 -6.25
C ALA A 139 -1.24 2.09 -5.01
N SER A 140 -0.61 2.04 -3.84
CA SER A 140 -1.30 1.71 -2.58
C SER A 140 -2.33 2.77 -2.20
N ALA A 141 -2.03 4.07 -2.35
CA ALA A 141 -2.97 5.14 -2.05
C ALA A 141 -4.22 5.06 -2.94
N ALA A 142 -4.03 4.93 -4.25
CA ALA A 142 -5.12 4.83 -5.21
C ALA A 142 -5.92 3.52 -5.05
N GLY A 143 -5.24 2.40 -4.82
CA GLY A 143 -5.88 1.11 -4.53
C GLY A 143 -6.70 1.14 -3.24
N THR A 144 -6.20 1.78 -2.17
CA THR A 144 -6.93 1.96 -0.91
C THR A 144 -8.22 2.75 -1.11
N VAL A 145 -8.15 3.88 -1.83
CA VAL A 145 -9.35 4.69 -2.13
C VAL A 145 -10.36 3.89 -2.94
N ALA A 146 -9.90 3.15 -3.97
CA ALA A 146 -10.78 2.31 -4.78
C ALA A 146 -11.42 1.18 -3.95
N CYS A 147 -10.65 0.48 -3.11
CA CYS A 147 -11.15 -0.58 -2.24
C CYS A 147 -12.21 -0.05 -1.25
N LEU A 148 -11.95 1.07 -0.59
CA LEU A 148 -12.90 1.67 0.34
C LEU A 148 -14.17 2.16 -0.38
N ALA A 149 -14.03 2.72 -1.56
CA ALA A 149 -15.17 3.18 -2.35
C ALA A 149 -16.10 2.03 -2.77
N ILE A 150 -15.55 0.88 -3.11
CA ILE A 150 -16.31 -0.30 -3.58
C ILE A 150 -16.85 -1.12 -2.40
N LEU A 151 -16.02 -1.37 -1.37
CA LEU A 151 -16.36 -2.30 -0.28
C LEU A 151 -17.09 -1.66 0.89
N VAL A 152 -17.01 -0.33 1.05
CA VAL A 152 -17.59 0.37 2.19
C VAL A 152 -18.61 1.41 1.75
N SER A 153 -18.20 2.43 0.99
CA SER A 153 -19.10 3.48 0.49
C SER A 153 -18.45 4.32 -0.60
N PRO A 154 -19.17 4.71 -1.68
CA PRO A 154 -18.65 5.61 -2.71
C PRO A 154 -18.13 6.95 -2.20
N TRP A 155 -18.58 7.41 -1.02
CA TRP A 155 -18.10 8.66 -0.39
C TRP A 155 -16.60 8.66 -0.12
N TRP A 156 -15.95 7.49 -0.04
CA TRP A 156 -14.50 7.40 0.11
C TRP A 156 -13.72 7.94 -1.10
N LEU A 157 -14.36 8.14 -2.26
CA LEU A 157 -13.75 8.84 -3.39
C LEU A 157 -13.37 10.29 -3.07
N LEU A 158 -13.97 10.91 -2.05
CA LEU A 158 -13.55 12.23 -1.55
C LEU A 158 -12.11 12.26 -1.02
N LEU A 159 -11.50 11.09 -0.77
CA LEU A 159 -10.08 10.99 -0.42
C LEU A 159 -9.14 10.95 -1.64
N ALA A 160 -9.65 10.99 -2.87
CA ALA A 160 -8.80 11.02 -4.08
C ALA A 160 -7.71 12.13 -4.07
N PRO A 161 -7.93 13.33 -3.49
CA PRO A 161 -6.87 14.32 -3.33
C PRO A 161 -5.65 13.83 -2.57
N LEU A 162 -5.79 12.85 -1.64
CA LEU A 162 -4.65 12.25 -0.92
C LEU A 162 -3.77 11.42 -1.85
N VAL A 163 -4.31 10.86 -2.93
CA VAL A 163 -3.52 10.16 -3.96
C VAL A 163 -2.61 11.17 -4.68
N VAL A 164 -3.15 12.33 -5.04
CA VAL A 164 -2.40 13.43 -5.66
C VAL A 164 -1.32 13.95 -4.71
N LEU A 165 -1.67 14.15 -3.43
CA LEU A 165 -0.73 14.58 -2.39
C LEU A 165 0.41 13.57 -2.20
N THR A 166 0.09 12.28 -2.20
CA THR A 166 1.09 11.20 -2.14
C THR A 166 2.02 11.27 -3.36
N GLY A 167 1.44 11.42 -4.55
CA GLY A 167 2.21 11.57 -5.78
C GLY A 167 3.15 12.75 -5.75
N TRP A 168 2.66 13.92 -5.37
CA TRP A 168 3.49 15.13 -5.19
C TRP A 168 4.65 14.86 -4.23
N ALA A 169 4.39 14.26 -3.08
CA ALA A 169 5.42 13.99 -2.09
C ALA A 169 6.54 13.11 -2.66
N ARG A 170 6.21 12.06 -3.42
CA ARG A 170 7.19 11.15 -4.04
C ARG A 170 8.03 11.81 -5.12
N VAL A 171 7.48 12.78 -5.83
CA VAL A 171 8.21 13.59 -6.82
C VAL A 171 9.09 14.61 -6.11
N GLU A 172 8.58 15.29 -5.08
CA GLU A 172 9.30 16.34 -4.35
C GLU A 172 10.56 15.81 -3.66
N ILE A 173 10.51 14.60 -3.08
CA ILE A 173 11.70 13.95 -2.50
C ILE A 173 12.61 13.30 -3.54
N ARG A 174 12.28 13.38 -4.84
CA ARG A 174 13.02 12.84 -5.98
C ARG A 174 13.16 11.31 -6.01
N ASP A 175 12.22 10.61 -5.40
CA ASP A 175 12.19 9.15 -5.45
C ASP A 175 11.58 8.62 -6.75
N HIS A 176 10.63 9.36 -7.32
CA HIS A 176 9.92 8.99 -8.54
C HIS A 176 9.72 10.16 -9.47
N THR A 177 9.54 9.86 -10.77
CA THR A 177 9.09 10.83 -11.76
C THR A 177 7.55 10.97 -11.72
N PRO A 178 6.98 12.09 -12.25
CA PRO A 178 5.52 12.23 -12.37
C PRO A 178 4.87 11.04 -13.11
N VAL A 179 5.50 10.55 -14.18
CA VAL A 179 4.99 9.39 -14.94
C VAL A 179 4.94 8.12 -14.08
N GLN A 180 6.00 7.85 -13.29
CA GLN A 180 6.04 6.67 -12.39
C GLN A 180 4.96 6.71 -11.32
N VAL A 181 4.62 7.90 -10.84
CA VAL A 181 3.53 8.13 -9.88
C VAL A 181 2.17 7.94 -10.53
N SER A 182 1.93 8.55 -11.69
CA SER A 182 0.66 8.46 -12.41
C SER A 182 0.34 7.02 -12.81
N VAL A 183 1.32 6.31 -13.40
CA VAL A 183 1.14 4.88 -13.74
C VAL A 183 0.92 4.05 -12.47
N GLY A 184 1.62 4.35 -11.37
CA GLY A 184 1.39 3.71 -10.09
C GLY A 184 -0.06 3.84 -9.62
N ALA A 185 -0.59 5.06 -9.63
CA ALA A 185 -1.97 5.33 -9.22
C ALA A 185 -2.99 4.63 -10.13
N ILE A 186 -2.82 4.69 -11.46
CA ILE A 186 -3.71 4.03 -12.43
C ILE A 186 -3.71 2.52 -12.23
N VAL A 187 -2.52 1.91 -12.11
CA VAL A 187 -2.38 0.46 -11.90
C VAL A 187 -3.00 0.06 -10.55
N GLY A 188 -2.72 0.81 -9.47
CA GLY A 188 -3.26 0.50 -8.15
C GLY A 188 -4.79 0.55 -8.10
N ALA A 189 -5.40 1.62 -8.61
CA ALA A 189 -6.85 1.75 -8.68
C ALA A 189 -7.47 0.74 -9.65
N GLY A 190 -6.88 0.55 -10.83
CA GLY A 190 -7.40 -0.33 -11.87
C GLY A 190 -7.39 -1.81 -11.46
N VAL A 191 -6.30 -2.29 -10.84
CA VAL A 191 -6.22 -3.66 -10.32
C VAL A 191 -7.20 -3.85 -9.17
N ALA A 192 -7.26 -2.92 -8.22
CA ALA A 192 -8.18 -3.00 -7.10
C ALA A 192 -9.65 -3.05 -7.60
N ALA A 193 -10.05 -2.13 -8.45
CA ALA A 193 -11.41 -2.10 -8.99
C ALA A 193 -11.72 -3.35 -9.82
N GLY A 194 -10.82 -3.76 -10.72
CA GLY A 194 -11.01 -4.93 -11.59
C GLY A 194 -11.20 -6.22 -10.80
N VAL A 195 -10.35 -6.44 -9.77
CA VAL A 195 -10.48 -7.64 -8.91
C VAL A 195 -11.76 -7.60 -8.09
N LEU A 196 -12.07 -6.45 -7.45
CA LEU A 196 -13.24 -6.36 -6.58
C LEU A 196 -14.55 -6.49 -7.35
N LEU A 197 -14.65 -5.97 -8.58
CA LEU A 197 -15.83 -6.15 -9.42
C LEU A 197 -16.05 -7.62 -9.85
N LEU A 198 -14.99 -8.45 -9.82
CA LEU A 198 -15.08 -9.88 -10.15
C LEU A 198 -15.31 -10.77 -8.93
N VAL A 199 -14.83 -10.36 -7.74
CA VAL A 199 -14.74 -11.24 -6.56
C VAL A 199 -15.67 -10.79 -5.42
N ALA A 200 -15.95 -9.48 -5.27
CA ALA A 200 -16.81 -8.94 -4.23
C ALA A 200 -18.28 -8.95 -4.66
#